data_e177d3b3d70965bf1aff4df84d761ece
#
_entry.id   e177d3b3d70965bf1aff4df84d761ece
#
_cell.length_a   1.000
_cell.length_b   1.000
_cell.length_c   1.000
_cell.angle_alpha   90.00
_cell.angle_beta   90.00
_cell.angle_gamma   90.00
#
_symmetry.space_group_name_H-M   'P 1'
#
loop_
_entity.id
_entity.type
_entity.pdbx_description
1 polymer ?
#
loop_
_entity_poly.entity_id
_entity_poly.type
_entity_poly.pdbx_seq_one_letter_code
_entity_poly.pdbx_strand_id
1 'polypeptide(L)'
;MNMKMLGSALAIATLVAPIAYAQSSGNFSASGTGASCVIGAGGALSGGTSLGSFTADISTGSGNGTTLDVRPSLVTGLFTDTKINTTISTSSADVGIQVCVKVDGSSNGVLPSSCVTYDQRFQQISSQLFSQLTACTAAPTTTVCSTSADCAVLGTGFTCSVPTGATAGVCVGPNPLCNFDLILSTLSAHSFDFVAPVDNKKPHVVAASWKIIGAGVKGLGGVASCVGPGILTVTQTKVFNNSGSLSFSGL
;
A
#
# COMPACT_ATOMS: atom_id res chain seq x y z
N MET A 1 61.89 54.51 -57.76
CA MET A 1 60.64 54.63 -56.94
C MET A 1 60.19 53.22 -56.59
N ASN A 2 60.58 52.74 -55.40
CA ASN A 2 60.37 51.35 -55.00
C ASN A 2 59.27 51.28 -53.90
N MET A 3 58.16 50.76 -54.26
CA MET A 3 57.04 50.58 -53.30
C MET A 3 57.11 49.17 -52.69
N LYS A 4 57.47 49.11 -51.45
CA LYS A 4 57.49 47.84 -50.65
C LYS A 4 56.08 47.55 -50.18
N MET A 5 55.49 46.44 -50.68
CA MET A 5 54.26 45.90 -50.11
C MET A 5 54.59 45.17 -48.85
N LEU A 6 54.03 45.67 -47.73
CA LEU A 6 53.95 44.91 -46.46
C LEU A 6 52.75 44.00 -46.54
N GLY A 7 53.02 42.69 -46.54
CA GLY A 7 51.98 41.66 -46.37
C GLY A 7 51.71 41.39 -44.87
N SER A 8 50.54 41.78 -44.42
CA SER A 8 50.07 41.40 -43.07
C SER A 8 49.52 39.97 -43.09
N ALA A 9 50.24 39.07 -42.49
CA ALA A 9 49.74 37.72 -42.21
C ALA A 9 48.80 37.74 -40.98
N LEU A 10 47.53 37.60 -41.24
CA LEU A 10 46.51 37.45 -40.20
C LEU A 10 46.49 36.01 -39.73
N ALA A 11 47.10 35.73 -38.56
CA ALA A 11 47.09 34.42 -37.94
C ALA A 11 45.69 34.21 -37.25
N ILE A 12 44.84 33.41 -37.86
CA ILE A 12 43.58 32.96 -37.26
C ILE A 12 43.93 31.84 -36.29
N ALA A 13 44.04 32.18 -35.00
CA ALA A 13 44.09 31.20 -33.90
C ALA A 13 42.68 30.62 -33.69
N THR A 14 42.42 29.47 -34.27
CA THR A 14 41.21 28.68 -33.93
C THR A 14 41.35 28.17 -32.51
N LEU A 15 40.67 28.80 -31.56
CA LEU A 15 40.44 28.26 -30.21
C LEU A 15 39.59 27.00 -30.39
N VAL A 16 40.24 25.85 -30.39
CA VAL A 16 39.58 24.57 -30.15
C VAL A 16 39.27 24.49 -28.64
N ALA A 17 38.11 24.99 -28.24
CA ALA A 17 37.59 24.75 -26.92
C ALA A 17 37.36 23.25 -26.78
N PRO A 18 37.95 22.56 -25.79
CA PRO A 18 37.60 21.19 -25.53
C PRO A 18 36.13 21.19 -25.15
N ILE A 19 35.29 20.53 -25.96
CA ILE A 19 33.92 20.25 -25.59
C ILE A 19 34.02 19.28 -24.43
N ALA A 20 33.95 19.82 -23.22
CA ALA A 20 33.80 19.03 -22.02
C ALA A 20 32.42 18.36 -22.12
N TYR A 21 32.39 17.16 -22.61
CA TYR A 21 31.23 16.31 -22.41
C TYR A 21 31.09 16.10 -20.89
N ALA A 22 30.18 16.84 -20.30
CA ALA A 22 29.73 16.53 -18.96
C ALA A 22 29.04 15.16 -19.06
N GLN A 23 29.81 14.10 -18.95
CA GLN A 23 29.25 12.76 -18.74
C GLN A 23 28.56 12.79 -17.38
N SER A 24 27.24 12.81 -17.40
CA SER A 24 26.44 12.44 -16.27
C SER A 24 26.81 11.00 -15.90
N SER A 25 27.78 10.84 -15.02
CA SER A 25 28.28 9.54 -14.60
C SER A 25 27.42 8.94 -13.48
N GLY A 26 26.11 9.02 -13.63
CA GLY A 26 25.16 8.31 -12.79
C GLY A 26 24.92 6.93 -13.38
N ASN A 27 25.21 5.86 -12.64
CA ASN A 27 24.74 4.54 -13.00
C ASN A 27 23.25 4.47 -12.66
N PHE A 28 22.52 3.81 -13.55
CA PHE A 28 21.07 3.62 -13.43
C PHE A 28 20.74 2.15 -13.67
N SER A 29 19.82 1.62 -12.90
CA SER A 29 19.25 0.30 -13.11
C SER A 29 17.75 0.33 -12.86
N ALA A 30 17.02 -0.50 -13.56
CA ALA A 30 15.59 -0.65 -13.35
C ALA A 30 15.14 -2.10 -13.54
N SER A 31 14.11 -2.47 -12.81
CA SER A 31 13.46 -3.78 -12.91
C SER A 31 11.95 -3.60 -12.75
N GLY A 32 11.17 -4.37 -13.47
CA GLY A 32 9.71 -4.30 -13.45
C GLY A 32 9.06 -5.56 -12.93
N THR A 33 7.80 -5.43 -12.49
CA THR A 33 6.96 -6.56 -12.09
C THR A 33 5.55 -6.43 -12.66
N GLY A 34 4.91 -7.57 -12.88
CA GLY A 34 3.49 -7.64 -13.19
C GLY A 34 2.61 -7.46 -11.95
N ALA A 35 1.31 -7.60 -12.14
CA ALA A 35 0.33 -7.54 -11.05
C ALA A 35 0.21 -8.89 -10.33
N SER A 36 0.04 -8.84 -9.02
CA SER A 36 -0.27 -9.97 -8.15
C SER A 36 -1.36 -9.59 -7.17
N CYS A 37 -2.36 -10.43 -7.00
CA CYS A 37 -3.47 -10.20 -6.08
C CYS A 37 -3.61 -11.36 -5.10
N VAL A 38 -3.96 -11.03 -3.86
CA VAL A 38 -4.34 -11.99 -2.82
C VAL A 38 -5.71 -11.62 -2.28
N ILE A 39 -6.58 -12.60 -2.24
CA ILE A 39 -7.94 -12.47 -1.74
C ILE A 39 -8.04 -13.27 -0.45
N GLY A 40 -8.41 -12.62 0.63
CA GLY A 40 -8.69 -13.24 1.91
C GLY A 40 -10.19 -13.31 2.16
N ALA A 41 -10.73 -14.53 2.18
CA ALA A 41 -12.09 -14.75 2.61
C ALA A 41 -12.11 -15.02 4.14
N GLY A 42 -13.07 -14.41 4.84
CA GLY A 42 -13.35 -14.75 6.24
C GLY A 42 -12.27 -14.38 7.26
N GLY A 43 -11.50 -13.32 7.03
CA GLY A 43 -10.57 -12.81 8.04
C GLY A 43 -9.15 -13.37 7.99
N ALA A 44 -8.82 -14.16 7.01
CA ALA A 44 -7.57 -14.93 6.96
C ALA A 44 -6.41 -14.31 6.18
N LEU A 45 -6.36 -12.99 5.99
CA LEU A 45 -5.09 -12.35 5.60
C LEU A 45 -4.29 -12.10 6.88
N SER A 46 -3.37 -13.00 7.20
CA SER A 46 -2.41 -12.75 8.27
C SER A 46 -1.43 -11.66 7.81
N GLY A 47 -1.30 -10.60 8.59
CA GLY A 47 -0.28 -9.59 8.39
C GLY A 47 1.10 -10.25 8.26
N GLY A 48 1.92 -9.77 7.32
CA GLY A 48 3.25 -10.30 7.04
C GLY A 48 3.35 -11.26 5.85
N THR A 49 2.24 -11.64 5.21
CA THR A 49 2.29 -12.44 3.99
C THR A 49 3.01 -11.66 2.89
N SER A 50 4.15 -12.22 2.43
CA SER A 50 4.88 -11.66 1.29
C SER A 50 4.08 -11.85 0.02
N LEU A 51 3.90 -10.78 -0.74
CA LEU A 51 3.17 -10.80 -2.02
C LEU A 51 4.12 -10.82 -3.22
N GLY A 52 5.37 -10.47 -3.03
CA GLY A 52 6.34 -10.45 -4.10
C GLY A 52 7.53 -9.55 -3.82
N SER A 53 8.44 -9.54 -4.77
CA SER A 53 9.63 -8.69 -4.77
C SER A 53 10.13 -8.51 -6.19
N PHE A 54 10.94 -7.48 -6.39
CA PHE A 54 11.78 -7.32 -7.58
C PHE A 54 13.18 -6.86 -7.16
N THR A 55 14.14 -7.14 -8.01
CA THR A 55 15.55 -6.80 -7.78
C THR A 55 16.12 -6.02 -8.95
N ALA A 56 17.03 -5.13 -8.66
CA ALA A 56 17.82 -4.41 -9.66
C ALA A 56 19.30 -4.46 -9.26
N ASP A 57 20.15 -4.80 -10.21
CA ASP A 57 21.60 -4.83 -10.01
C ASP A 57 22.19 -3.52 -10.50
N ILE A 58 23.02 -2.89 -9.69
CA ILE A 58 23.70 -1.65 -10.04
C ILE A 58 25.18 -1.72 -9.66
N SER A 59 26.05 -1.32 -10.58
CA SER A 59 27.47 -1.19 -10.28
C SER A 59 27.80 0.26 -9.95
N THR A 60 28.43 0.51 -8.81
CA THR A 60 28.83 1.85 -8.41
C THR A 60 30.18 2.24 -8.98
N GLY A 61 30.32 3.48 -9.40
CA GLY A 61 31.57 4.03 -9.89
C GLY A 61 32.57 4.35 -8.77
N SER A 62 33.76 4.79 -9.15
CA SER A 62 34.77 5.29 -8.23
C SER A 62 34.42 6.67 -7.67
N GLY A 63 34.63 6.90 -6.40
CA GLY A 63 34.42 8.18 -5.71
C GLY A 63 34.23 7.94 -4.21
N ASN A 64 34.41 8.96 -3.39
CA ASN A 64 34.08 8.89 -1.98
C ASN A 64 32.59 9.24 -1.78
N GLY A 65 31.90 8.47 -0.94
CA GLY A 65 30.52 8.76 -0.56
C GLY A 65 29.52 8.46 -1.70
N THR A 66 29.36 7.19 -2.04
CA THR A 66 28.33 6.76 -2.98
C THR A 66 27.03 6.50 -2.25
N THR A 67 25.96 7.04 -2.78
CA THR A 67 24.62 6.86 -2.26
C THR A 67 23.72 6.37 -3.40
N LEU A 68 22.86 5.42 -3.13
CA LEU A 68 21.81 4.99 -4.03
C LEU A 68 20.50 5.70 -3.66
N ASP A 69 19.86 6.25 -4.65
CA ASP A 69 18.45 6.63 -4.62
C ASP A 69 17.64 5.46 -5.19
N VAL A 70 16.80 4.89 -4.36
CA VAL A 70 16.02 3.68 -4.65
C VAL A 70 14.55 4.02 -4.62
N ARG A 71 13.89 3.93 -5.76
CA ARG A 71 12.48 4.28 -5.90
C ARG A 71 11.66 3.10 -6.41
N PRO A 72 11.03 2.33 -5.53
CA PRO A 72 9.95 1.43 -5.91
C PRO A 72 8.69 2.24 -6.24
N SER A 73 8.14 2.03 -7.43
CA SER A 73 6.88 2.63 -7.87
C SER A 73 5.92 1.50 -8.20
N LEU A 74 4.80 1.46 -7.49
CA LEU A 74 3.84 0.34 -7.54
C LEU A 74 2.41 0.88 -7.65
N VAL A 75 1.60 0.21 -8.44
CA VAL A 75 0.15 0.34 -8.35
C VAL A 75 -0.33 -0.59 -7.24
N THR A 76 -1.13 -0.06 -6.33
CA THR A 76 -1.74 -0.82 -5.23
C THR A 76 -3.24 -0.79 -5.36
N GLY A 77 -3.88 -1.91 -5.08
CA GLY A 77 -5.32 -2.04 -4.98
C GLY A 77 -5.71 -2.64 -3.63
N LEU A 78 -6.61 -1.96 -2.92
CA LEU A 78 -7.19 -2.46 -1.68
C LEU A 78 -8.69 -2.63 -1.84
N PHE A 79 -9.19 -3.75 -1.35
CA PHE A 79 -10.61 -4.05 -1.27
C PHE A 79 -10.96 -4.43 0.16
N THR A 80 -12.01 -3.84 0.67
CA THR A 80 -12.59 -4.17 1.97
C THR A 80 -14.09 -4.36 1.81
N ASP A 81 -14.58 -5.44 2.38
CA ASP A 81 -16.00 -5.76 2.50
C ASP A 81 -16.29 -5.98 3.98
N THR A 82 -17.22 -5.22 4.54
CA THR A 82 -17.69 -5.37 5.90
C THR A 82 -19.20 -5.54 5.89
N LYS A 83 -19.67 -6.57 6.61
CA LYS A 83 -21.08 -6.93 6.68
C LYS A 83 -21.56 -6.95 8.11
N ILE A 84 -22.75 -6.42 8.32
CA ILE A 84 -23.49 -6.61 9.57
C ILE A 84 -24.87 -7.17 9.25
N ASN A 85 -25.39 -7.89 10.19
CA ASN A 85 -26.73 -8.44 10.15
C ASN A 85 -27.35 -8.39 11.55
N THR A 86 -28.46 -9.04 11.74
CA THR A 86 -29.18 -9.09 13.03
C THR A 86 -28.40 -9.80 14.15
N THR A 87 -27.41 -10.64 13.83
CA THR A 87 -26.59 -11.36 14.80
C THR A 87 -25.19 -10.76 14.97
N ILE A 88 -24.66 -10.11 13.95
CA ILE A 88 -23.36 -9.45 13.96
C ILE A 88 -23.58 -7.94 13.91
N SER A 89 -23.46 -7.32 15.08
CA SER A 89 -23.73 -5.88 15.26
C SER A 89 -22.59 -4.96 14.90
N THR A 90 -21.38 -5.49 14.75
CA THR A 90 -20.18 -4.72 14.33
C THR A 90 -19.30 -5.56 13.44
N SER A 91 -18.74 -4.93 12.43
CA SER A 91 -17.73 -5.55 11.57
C SER A 91 -16.66 -4.51 11.21
N SER A 92 -15.43 -4.97 11.10
CA SER A 92 -14.33 -4.13 10.63
C SER A 92 -13.42 -4.88 9.68
N ALA A 93 -12.79 -4.15 8.79
CA ALA A 93 -11.78 -4.64 7.86
C ALA A 93 -10.58 -3.70 7.88
N ASP A 94 -9.39 -4.27 7.94
CA ASP A 94 -8.11 -3.55 7.93
C ASP A 94 -7.15 -4.28 7.03
N VAL A 95 -6.72 -3.63 5.96
CA VAL A 95 -5.77 -4.17 5.00
C VAL A 95 -4.88 -3.06 4.47
N GLY A 96 -3.61 -3.36 4.29
CA GLY A 96 -2.64 -2.42 3.72
C GLY A 96 -1.48 -3.14 3.05
N ILE A 97 -0.64 -2.36 2.42
CA ILE A 97 0.57 -2.81 1.72
C ILE A 97 1.75 -2.03 2.27
N GLN A 98 2.74 -2.76 2.76
CA GLN A 98 4.02 -2.23 3.17
C GLN A 98 5.09 -2.65 2.17
N VAL A 99 5.90 -1.70 1.74
CA VAL A 99 7.05 -1.91 0.85
C VAL A 99 8.33 -1.76 1.65
N CYS A 100 9.24 -2.70 1.49
CA CYS A 100 10.52 -2.74 2.19
C CYS A 100 11.67 -2.83 1.17
N VAL A 101 12.74 -2.09 1.42
CA VAL A 101 13.96 -2.07 0.60
C VAL A 101 15.12 -2.68 1.37
N LYS A 102 15.95 -3.45 0.66
CA LYS A 102 17.22 -3.99 1.12
C LYS A 102 18.29 -3.74 0.08
N VAL A 103 19.49 -3.48 0.52
CA VAL A 103 20.70 -3.41 -0.31
C VAL A 103 21.65 -4.49 0.15
N ASP A 104 22.09 -5.33 -0.77
CA ASP A 104 22.96 -6.49 -0.49
C ASP A 104 22.42 -7.41 0.62
N GLY A 105 21.10 -7.58 0.65
CA GLY A 105 20.40 -8.38 1.64
C GLY A 105 20.18 -7.70 2.99
N SER A 106 20.78 -6.52 3.23
CA SER A 106 20.67 -5.76 4.47
C SER A 106 19.66 -4.63 4.37
N SER A 107 18.90 -4.40 5.43
CA SER A 107 18.06 -3.22 5.62
C SER A 107 18.77 -2.08 6.37
N ASN A 108 19.99 -2.35 6.88
CA ASN A 108 20.77 -1.38 7.62
C ASN A 108 21.21 -0.23 6.70
N GLY A 109 21.11 0.99 7.19
CA GLY A 109 21.49 2.19 6.45
C GLY A 109 20.49 2.63 5.37
N VAL A 110 19.37 1.93 5.18
CA VAL A 110 18.27 2.40 4.30
C VAL A 110 17.46 3.47 5.04
N LEU A 111 17.37 4.64 4.47
CA LEU A 111 16.76 5.82 5.06
C LEU A 111 15.53 6.28 4.26
N PRO A 112 14.54 6.94 4.90
CA PRO A 112 14.42 7.23 6.34
C PRO A 112 14.09 6.00 7.18
N SER A 113 13.56 4.95 6.56
CA SER A 113 13.24 3.64 7.11
C SER A 113 13.36 2.60 6.01
N SER A 114 13.73 1.38 6.33
CA SER A 114 13.77 0.30 5.33
C SER A 114 12.40 -0.15 4.85
N CYS A 115 11.33 0.20 5.57
CA CYS A 115 9.96 -0.15 5.20
C CYS A 115 9.03 1.06 5.36
N VAL A 116 8.14 1.26 4.39
CA VAL A 116 7.08 2.27 4.44
C VAL A 116 5.74 1.66 4.05
N THR A 117 4.67 2.15 4.64
CA THR A 117 3.32 1.79 4.24
C THR A 117 2.95 2.59 3.00
N TYR A 118 2.67 1.90 1.90
CA TYR A 118 2.26 2.53 0.64
C TYR A 118 0.77 2.83 0.64
N ASP A 119 -0.02 1.91 1.17
CA ASP A 119 -1.47 2.04 1.21
C ASP A 119 -2.01 1.29 2.41
N GLN A 120 -3.02 1.84 3.08
CA GLN A 120 -3.73 1.16 4.16
C GLN A 120 -5.17 1.65 4.22
N ARG A 121 -6.09 0.72 4.42
CA ARG A 121 -7.50 1.02 4.62
C ARG A 121 -8.01 0.34 5.86
N PHE A 122 -8.58 1.13 6.73
CA PHE A 122 -9.39 0.68 7.85
C PHE A 122 -10.85 1.08 7.62
N GLN A 123 -11.75 0.14 7.84
CA GLN A 123 -13.19 0.33 7.70
C GLN A 123 -13.89 -0.35 8.87
N GLN A 124 -14.85 0.33 9.45
CA GLN A 124 -15.67 -0.23 10.52
C GLN A 124 -17.12 0.22 10.35
N ILE A 125 -18.02 -0.73 10.56
CA ILE A 125 -19.46 -0.46 10.63
C ILE A 125 -20.02 -1.01 11.94
N SER A 126 -21.05 -0.34 12.44
CA SER A 126 -21.75 -0.78 13.65
C SER A 126 -23.26 -0.66 13.47
N SER A 127 -24.00 -1.50 14.17
CA SER A 127 -25.46 -1.50 14.14
C SER A 127 -26.10 -0.22 14.70
N GLN A 128 -25.34 0.60 15.45
CA GLN A 128 -25.85 1.88 15.93
C GLN A 128 -26.25 2.83 14.80
N LEU A 129 -25.56 2.73 13.64
CA LEU A 129 -25.95 3.43 12.42
C LEU A 129 -27.32 2.95 11.91
N PHE A 130 -27.73 1.71 12.24
CA PHE A 130 -28.91 1.04 11.74
C PHE A 130 -30.09 1.01 12.71
N SER A 131 -29.89 1.34 13.96
CA SER A 131 -31.02 1.55 14.89
C SER A 131 -31.99 2.64 14.38
N GLN A 132 -31.54 3.45 13.45
CA GLN A 132 -32.32 4.45 12.73
C GLN A 132 -33.00 3.92 11.45
N LEU A 133 -32.63 2.72 10.98
CA LEU A 133 -33.19 2.12 9.77
C LEU A 133 -34.27 1.11 10.14
N THR A 134 -35.51 1.40 9.81
CA THR A 134 -36.69 0.56 10.11
C THR A 134 -36.58 -0.88 9.58
N ALA A 135 -35.78 -1.11 8.53
CA ALA A 135 -35.56 -2.44 7.97
C ALA A 135 -34.77 -3.38 8.90
N CYS A 136 -34.05 -2.85 9.90
CA CYS A 136 -33.25 -3.64 10.86
C CYS A 136 -33.92 -3.79 12.23
N THR A 137 -35.18 -3.40 12.35
CA THR A 137 -35.97 -3.71 13.56
C THR A 137 -36.42 -5.16 13.51
N ALA A 138 -36.67 -5.72 14.71
CA ALA A 138 -37.24 -7.07 14.81
C ALA A 138 -38.55 -7.15 14.04
N ALA A 139 -38.66 -8.14 13.15
CA ALA A 139 -39.82 -8.33 12.30
C ALA A 139 -40.78 -9.38 12.90
N PRO A 140 -42.08 -9.11 12.88
CA PRO A 140 -43.07 -10.12 13.26
C PRO A 140 -43.10 -11.23 12.20
N THR A 141 -43.24 -12.45 12.65
CA THR A 141 -43.47 -13.62 11.80
C THR A 141 -44.98 -13.97 11.78
N THR A 142 -45.34 -14.98 11.00
CA THR A 142 -46.67 -15.55 11.00
C THR A 142 -46.86 -16.60 12.10
N THR A 143 -45.83 -16.96 12.85
CA THR A 143 -45.86 -17.97 13.89
C THR A 143 -46.53 -17.41 15.17
N VAL A 144 -47.65 -17.97 15.55
CA VAL A 144 -48.37 -17.59 16.76
C VAL A 144 -47.66 -18.17 17.98
N CYS A 145 -47.60 -17.42 19.05
CA CYS A 145 -46.94 -17.83 20.30
C CYS A 145 -47.71 -17.33 21.55
N SER A 146 -47.53 -18.02 22.63
CA SER A 146 -47.96 -17.58 23.96
C SER A 146 -46.76 -17.30 24.87
N THR A 147 -45.65 -17.95 24.59
CA THR A 147 -44.37 -17.78 25.29
C THR A 147 -43.19 -17.71 24.29
N SER A 148 -42.08 -17.21 24.73
CA SER A 148 -40.88 -17.19 23.88
C SER A 148 -40.34 -18.58 23.55
N ALA A 149 -40.67 -19.61 24.30
CA ALA A 149 -40.33 -21.00 24.02
C ALA A 149 -41.00 -21.49 22.74
N ASP A 150 -42.20 -21.00 22.42
CA ASP A 150 -42.92 -21.36 21.18
C ASP A 150 -42.18 -20.86 19.92
N CYS A 151 -41.36 -19.85 20.09
CA CYS A 151 -40.57 -19.28 18.97
C CYS A 151 -39.24 -20.00 18.73
N ALA A 152 -38.86 -20.95 19.54
CA ALA A 152 -37.58 -21.68 19.42
C ALA A 152 -37.45 -22.45 18.09
N VAL A 153 -38.57 -22.83 17.47
CA VAL A 153 -38.61 -23.51 16.17
C VAL A 153 -38.11 -22.63 15.03
N LEU A 154 -38.11 -21.30 15.23
CA LEU A 154 -37.63 -20.33 14.24
C LEU A 154 -36.11 -20.04 14.37
N GLY A 155 -35.47 -20.55 15.41
CA GLY A 155 -34.05 -20.35 15.69
C GLY A 155 -33.77 -19.39 16.83
N THR A 156 -32.50 -19.10 17.05
CA THR A 156 -32.04 -18.19 18.10
C THR A 156 -32.43 -16.74 17.84
N GLY A 157 -32.80 -16.01 18.89
CA GLY A 157 -33.10 -14.57 18.80
C GLY A 157 -34.58 -14.25 18.56
N PHE A 158 -35.45 -15.25 18.40
CA PHE A 158 -36.89 -15.04 18.32
C PHE A 158 -37.52 -15.04 19.72
N THR A 159 -38.42 -14.07 19.95
CA THR A 159 -39.19 -13.92 21.18
C THR A 159 -40.67 -13.74 20.87
N CYS A 160 -41.54 -14.12 21.83
CA CYS A 160 -42.97 -13.91 21.68
C CYS A 160 -43.35 -12.47 22.04
N SER A 161 -43.95 -11.74 21.11
CA SER A 161 -44.53 -10.42 21.36
C SER A 161 -46.05 -10.57 21.51
N VAL A 162 -46.51 -10.53 22.77
CA VAL A 162 -47.92 -10.61 23.09
C VAL A 162 -48.44 -9.20 23.37
N PRO A 163 -49.45 -8.70 22.62
CA PRO A 163 -50.04 -7.40 22.89
C PRO A 163 -50.68 -7.33 24.26
N THR A 164 -50.70 -6.17 24.89
CA THR A 164 -51.31 -5.96 26.20
C THR A 164 -52.77 -6.36 26.18
N GLY A 165 -53.14 -7.31 27.08
CA GLY A 165 -54.50 -7.82 27.16
C GLY A 165 -54.85 -8.99 26.23
N ALA A 166 -53.92 -9.44 25.38
CA ALA A 166 -54.09 -10.65 24.59
C ALA A 166 -53.47 -11.89 25.29
N THR A 167 -53.96 -13.07 24.93
CA THR A 167 -53.46 -14.37 25.44
C THR A 167 -52.47 -15.01 24.45
N ALA A 168 -52.38 -14.49 23.25
CA ALA A 168 -51.47 -14.94 22.21
C ALA A 168 -50.90 -13.76 21.45
N GLY A 169 -49.70 -13.93 20.93
CA GLY A 169 -48.99 -12.96 20.10
C GLY A 169 -48.38 -13.60 18.87
N VAL A 170 -47.39 -12.95 18.33
CA VAL A 170 -46.59 -13.49 17.21
C VAL A 170 -45.11 -13.51 17.60
N CYS A 171 -44.39 -14.47 17.04
CA CYS A 171 -42.93 -14.49 17.18
C CYS A 171 -42.33 -13.33 16.44
N VAL A 172 -41.48 -12.59 17.13
CA VAL A 172 -40.73 -11.45 16.60
C VAL A 172 -39.24 -11.75 16.76
N GLY A 173 -38.50 -11.57 15.72
CA GLY A 173 -37.08 -11.89 15.74
C GLY A 173 -36.29 -11.21 14.64
N PRO A 174 -35.07 -11.67 14.44
CA PRO A 174 -34.16 -11.07 13.49
C PRO A 174 -34.80 -10.94 12.12
N ASN A 175 -34.82 -9.73 11.57
CA ASN A 175 -35.28 -9.51 10.22
C ASN A 175 -34.24 -10.04 9.23
N PRO A 176 -34.56 -11.08 8.41
CA PRO A 176 -33.60 -11.63 7.46
C PRO A 176 -33.20 -10.65 6.34
N LEU A 177 -33.98 -9.58 6.16
CA LEU A 177 -33.69 -8.51 5.19
C LEU A 177 -32.71 -7.47 5.75
N CYS A 178 -32.38 -7.55 7.06
CA CYS A 178 -31.36 -6.70 7.66
C CYS A 178 -29.96 -7.24 7.36
N ASN A 179 -29.52 -7.02 6.15
CA ASN A 179 -28.13 -7.19 5.74
C ASN A 179 -27.63 -5.86 5.22
N PHE A 180 -26.50 -5.44 5.72
CA PHE A 180 -25.80 -4.29 5.19
C PHE A 180 -24.36 -4.66 4.84
N ASP A 181 -23.99 -4.39 3.61
CA ASP A 181 -22.67 -4.59 3.08
C ASP A 181 -22.05 -3.23 2.75
N LEU A 182 -20.89 -2.93 3.31
CA LEU A 182 -20.09 -1.78 2.92
C LEU A 182 -18.86 -2.27 2.18
N ILE A 183 -18.85 -2.03 0.88
CA ILE A 183 -17.77 -2.44 -0.01
C ILE A 183 -17.03 -1.21 -0.45
N LEU A 184 -15.72 -1.19 -0.20
CA LEU A 184 -14.83 -0.14 -0.67
C LEU A 184 -13.67 -0.75 -1.44
N SER A 185 -13.34 -0.14 -2.58
CA SER A 185 -12.14 -0.48 -3.35
C SER A 185 -11.38 0.78 -3.69
N THR A 186 -10.06 0.67 -3.72
CA THR A 186 -9.16 1.70 -4.24
C THR A 186 -8.16 1.09 -5.18
N LEU A 187 -7.74 1.90 -6.14
CA LEU A 187 -6.58 1.62 -6.97
C LEU A 187 -5.78 2.93 -7.02
N SER A 188 -4.53 2.87 -6.61
CA SER A 188 -3.66 4.04 -6.55
C SER A 188 -2.23 3.70 -6.93
N ALA A 189 -1.52 4.67 -7.47
CA ALA A 189 -0.10 4.54 -7.78
C ALA A 189 0.71 5.26 -6.71
N HIS A 190 1.70 4.57 -6.18
CA HIS A 190 2.56 5.06 -5.11
C HIS A 190 4.03 4.93 -5.49
N SER A 191 4.82 5.87 -5.04
CA SER A 191 6.28 5.78 -5.06
C SER A 191 6.84 6.44 -3.80
N PHE A 192 8.00 5.96 -3.37
CA PHE A 192 8.72 6.53 -2.25
C PHE A 192 10.22 6.42 -2.50
N ASP A 193 10.97 7.47 -2.16
CA ASP A 193 12.40 7.50 -2.35
C ASP A 193 13.11 7.04 -1.07
N PHE A 194 13.87 5.95 -1.20
CA PHE A 194 14.77 5.46 -0.17
C PHE A 194 16.19 5.84 -0.53
N VAL A 195 16.97 6.17 0.46
CA VAL A 195 18.37 6.54 0.29
C VAL A 195 19.23 5.54 1.03
N ALA A 196 20.22 4.97 0.36
CA ALA A 196 21.10 3.97 0.94
C ALA A 196 22.57 4.32 0.65
N PRO A 197 23.39 4.64 1.67
CA PRO A 197 24.84 4.73 1.52
C PRO A 197 25.41 3.34 1.19
N VAL A 198 26.31 3.28 0.22
CA VAL A 198 26.92 2.02 -0.23
C VAL A 198 28.42 2.19 -0.47
N ASP A 199 29.11 1.07 -0.53
CA ASP A 199 30.53 1.03 -0.89
C ASP A 199 30.76 1.39 -2.37
N ASN A 200 31.91 1.92 -2.66
CA ASN A 200 32.33 2.24 -4.02
C ASN A 200 32.90 1.04 -4.77
N LYS A 201 32.84 1.10 -6.11
CA LYS A 201 33.45 0.13 -7.03
C LYS A 201 32.98 -1.31 -6.82
N LYS A 202 31.75 -1.51 -6.40
CA LYS A 202 31.15 -2.83 -6.22
C LYS A 202 29.83 -2.93 -6.98
N PRO A 203 29.47 -4.12 -7.43
CA PRO A 203 28.08 -4.40 -7.76
C PRO A 203 27.26 -4.47 -6.47
N HIS A 204 26.06 -3.94 -6.51
CA HIS A 204 25.08 -3.98 -5.44
C HIS A 204 23.78 -4.57 -5.96
N VAL A 205 23.16 -5.39 -5.14
CA VAL A 205 21.81 -5.94 -5.41
C VAL A 205 20.81 -5.18 -4.55
N VAL A 206 19.94 -4.44 -5.19
CA VAL A 206 18.85 -3.73 -4.52
C VAL A 206 17.56 -4.52 -4.69
N ALA A 207 16.94 -4.89 -3.58
CA ALA A 207 15.68 -5.61 -3.56
C ALA A 207 14.60 -4.76 -2.92
N ALA A 208 13.46 -4.64 -3.57
CA ALA A 208 12.25 -4.15 -2.95
C ALA A 208 11.22 -5.29 -2.89
N SER A 209 10.62 -5.44 -1.72
CA SER A 209 9.60 -6.46 -1.45
C SER A 209 8.37 -5.82 -0.84
N TRP A 210 7.22 -6.44 -1.05
CA TRP A 210 5.97 -5.96 -0.47
C TRP A 210 5.24 -7.08 0.25
N LYS A 211 4.56 -6.69 1.31
CA LYS A 211 3.79 -7.59 2.14
C LYS A 211 2.47 -6.94 2.55
N ILE A 212 1.51 -7.79 2.86
CA ILE A 212 0.24 -7.35 3.44
C ILE A 212 0.47 -6.95 4.90
N ILE A 213 -0.15 -5.85 5.30
CA ILE A 213 -0.29 -5.41 6.69
C ILE A 213 -1.77 -5.22 7.01
N GLY A 214 -2.10 -5.09 8.28
CA GLY A 214 -3.46 -4.90 8.77
C GLY A 214 -3.97 -6.11 9.57
N ALA A 215 -5.08 -5.90 10.27
CA ALA A 215 -5.66 -6.87 11.18
C ALA A 215 -6.62 -7.88 10.49
N GLY A 216 -6.86 -7.71 9.17
CA GLY A 216 -7.83 -8.51 8.45
C GLY A 216 -9.28 -8.12 8.76
N VAL A 217 -10.18 -9.08 8.76
CA VAL A 217 -11.61 -8.87 9.05
C VAL A 217 -11.93 -9.33 10.47
N LYS A 218 -12.69 -8.50 11.19
CA LYS A 218 -13.38 -8.90 12.43
C LYS A 218 -14.88 -8.81 12.16
N GLY A 219 -15.60 -9.91 12.41
CA GLY A 219 -17.00 -10.04 12.07
C GLY A 219 -17.21 -10.70 10.70
N LEU A 220 -18.11 -10.18 9.89
CA LEU A 220 -18.41 -10.66 8.55
C LEU A 220 -17.79 -9.76 7.50
N GLY A 221 -17.33 -10.36 6.41
CA GLY A 221 -16.80 -9.63 5.27
C GLY A 221 -15.57 -10.28 4.64
N GLY A 222 -14.79 -9.47 3.92
CA GLY A 222 -13.59 -9.91 3.23
C GLY A 222 -12.62 -8.76 3.00
N VAL A 223 -11.37 -9.10 2.74
CA VAL A 223 -10.34 -8.17 2.30
C VAL A 223 -9.59 -8.76 1.12
N ALA A 224 -9.16 -7.89 0.21
CA ALA A 224 -8.23 -8.26 -0.85
C ALA A 224 -7.19 -7.18 -1.05
N SER A 225 -6.03 -7.58 -1.51
CA SER A 225 -4.93 -6.69 -1.83
C SER A 225 -4.29 -7.08 -3.15
N CYS A 226 -4.07 -6.11 -4.01
CA CYS A 226 -3.37 -6.26 -5.27
C CYS A 226 -2.15 -5.35 -5.30
N VAL A 227 -1.05 -5.82 -5.85
CA VAL A 227 0.16 -5.03 -6.08
C VAL A 227 0.65 -5.24 -7.50
N GLY A 228 1.03 -4.16 -8.15
CA GLY A 228 1.53 -4.13 -9.51
C GLY A 228 0.48 -3.72 -10.56
N PRO A 229 0.93 -3.41 -11.78
CA PRO A 229 2.33 -3.44 -12.20
C PRO A 229 3.19 -2.43 -11.45
N GLY A 230 4.50 -2.60 -11.52
CA GLY A 230 5.43 -1.71 -10.87
C GLY A 230 6.82 -1.73 -11.47
N ILE A 231 7.63 -0.74 -11.07
CA ILE A 231 9.02 -0.60 -11.46
C ILE A 231 9.86 -0.22 -10.24
N LEU A 232 11.00 -0.84 -10.10
CA LEU A 232 12.07 -0.43 -9.21
C LEU A 232 13.10 0.33 -10.02
N THR A 233 13.36 1.58 -9.69
CA THR A 233 14.47 2.33 -10.24
C THR A 233 15.53 2.57 -9.19
N VAL A 234 16.79 2.41 -9.57
CA VAL A 234 17.94 2.64 -8.71
C VAL A 234 18.90 3.55 -9.44
N THR A 235 19.24 4.67 -8.81
CA THR A 235 20.16 5.66 -9.38
C THR A 235 21.31 5.90 -8.41
N GLN A 236 22.51 5.85 -8.92
CA GLN A 236 23.68 6.25 -8.16
C GLN A 236 23.74 7.79 -8.06
N THR A 237 23.73 8.29 -6.84
CA THR A 237 23.95 9.71 -6.55
C THR A 237 25.36 9.92 -6.01
N LYS A 238 26.11 10.83 -6.64
CA LYS A 238 27.43 11.24 -6.12
C LYS A 238 27.23 12.35 -5.10
N VAL A 239 27.75 12.13 -3.90
CA VAL A 239 27.84 13.18 -2.89
C VAL A 239 29.18 13.89 -3.06
N PHE A 240 29.18 15.16 -3.37
CA PHE A 240 30.40 15.98 -3.47
C PHE A 240 30.88 16.35 -2.07
N ASN A 241 32.19 16.45 -1.91
CA ASN A 241 32.78 17.06 -0.70
C ASN A 241 32.11 18.44 -0.48
N ASN A 242 31.57 18.66 0.71
CA ASN A 242 30.79 19.84 1.11
C ASN A 242 29.30 19.82 0.74
N SER A 243 28.74 18.76 0.18
CA SER A 243 27.29 18.57 0.23
C SER A 243 26.90 18.27 1.68
N GLY A 244 25.84 18.88 2.17
CA GLY A 244 25.38 18.67 3.55
C GLY A 244 25.15 17.18 3.88
N SER A 245 25.16 16.88 5.17
CA SER A 245 24.83 15.54 5.67
C SER A 245 23.35 15.24 5.43
N LEU A 246 23.02 13.98 5.13
CA LEU A 246 21.66 13.51 5.22
C LEU A 246 21.23 13.54 6.69
N SER A 247 20.29 14.39 7.02
CA SER A 247 19.70 14.44 8.35
C SER A 247 18.19 14.26 8.26
N PHE A 248 17.67 13.36 9.06
CA PHE A 248 16.24 13.16 9.22
C PHE A 248 15.88 13.57 10.65
N SER A 249 15.12 14.65 10.81
CA SER A 249 14.57 15.05 12.11
C SER A 249 13.25 14.33 12.35
N GLY A 250 13.10 13.70 13.50
CA GLY A 250 11.83 13.10 13.93
C GLY A 250 11.67 11.59 13.69
N LEU A 251 12.77 10.85 13.58
CA LEU A 251 12.78 9.40 13.68
C LEU A 251 13.02 8.94 15.12
#